data_05d8ddbce388a3d813ec0637d88b0759
#
_entry.id   05d8ddbce388a3d813ec0637d88b0759
#
_cell.length_a   1.000
_cell.length_b   1.000
_cell.length_c   1.000
_cell.angle_alpha   90.00
_cell.angle_beta   90.00
_cell.angle_gamma   90.00
#
_symmetry.space_group_name_H-M   'P 1'
#
loop_
_entity.id
_entity.type
_entity.pdbx_description
1 polymer ?
#
loop_
_entity_poly.entity_id
_entity_poly.type
_entity_poly.pdbx_seq_one_letter_code
_entity_poly.pdbx_strand_id
1 'polypeptide(L)'
;MSRYIALIPAYMPEACLLQLVCQLYSAGFSVVLVDDGSGETCKSVFKSCEKYAKVLCHKENAGKGTALKTGLFQIQKQYGEDSIVVTLDADGQHRVEDAAAVCRSAEQNPGCLLLGSRRLEKNVPLRSQFGNAVTRVLYRISTGRKIYDTQTGLRAFDCSLIPV
;
A
#
# COMPACT_ATOMS: atom_id res chain seq x y z
N MET A 1 11.81 5.93 -15.77
CA MET A 1 10.93 5.15 -14.87
C MET A 1 10.07 6.12 -14.09
N SER A 2 8.84 5.73 -13.70
CA SER A 2 7.99 6.59 -12.87
C SER A 2 8.66 6.83 -11.52
N ARG A 3 8.53 8.06 -10.98
CA ARG A 3 9.01 8.41 -9.65
C ARG A 3 8.11 7.85 -8.53
N TYR A 4 6.83 7.58 -8.83
CA TYR A 4 5.87 7.01 -7.88
C TYR A 4 5.67 5.53 -8.13
N ILE A 5 5.80 4.74 -7.08
CA ILE A 5 5.69 3.28 -7.11
C ILE A 5 4.56 2.88 -6.16
N ALA A 6 3.52 2.25 -6.71
CA ALA A 6 2.42 1.69 -5.93
C ALA A 6 2.72 0.23 -5.58
N LEU A 7 2.78 -0.08 -4.29
CA LEU A 7 2.95 -1.44 -3.77
C LEU A 7 1.62 -1.95 -3.21
N ILE A 8 1.11 -3.04 -3.77
CA ILE A 8 -0.19 -3.63 -3.44
C ILE A 8 0.01 -5.08 -3.01
N PRO A 9 -0.04 -5.41 -1.71
CA PRO A 9 -0.17 -6.79 -1.26
C PRO A 9 -1.62 -7.25 -1.44
N ALA A 10 -1.83 -8.44 -2.02
CA ALA A 10 -3.14 -8.99 -2.31
C ALA A 10 -3.22 -10.47 -1.93
N TYR A 11 -4.29 -10.84 -1.25
CA TYR A 11 -4.63 -12.23 -0.96
C TYR A 11 -6.12 -12.45 -1.26
N MET A 12 -6.44 -13.40 -2.15
CA MET A 12 -7.79 -13.66 -2.65
C MET A 12 -8.54 -12.37 -3.02
N PRO A 13 -7.97 -11.55 -3.92
CA PRO A 13 -8.54 -10.23 -4.24
C PRO A 13 -9.85 -10.37 -5.01
N GLU A 14 -10.70 -9.37 -4.87
CA GLU A 14 -11.90 -9.20 -5.68
C GLU A 14 -11.57 -8.65 -7.09
N ALA A 15 -12.58 -8.63 -7.96
CA ALA A 15 -12.45 -8.15 -9.34
C ALA A 15 -12.02 -6.66 -9.45
N CYS A 16 -12.23 -5.87 -8.39
CA CYS A 16 -11.82 -4.45 -8.33
C CYS A 16 -10.29 -4.25 -8.40
N LEU A 17 -9.49 -5.28 -8.09
CA LEU A 17 -8.02 -5.19 -8.15
C LEU A 17 -7.52 -4.78 -9.54
N LEU A 18 -8.03 -5.40 -10.61
CA LEU A 18 -7.61 -5.06 -11.98
C LEU A 18 -7.91 -3.60 -12.32
N GLN A 19 -9.08 -3.11 -11.91
CA GLN A 19 -9.47 -1.71 -12.13
C GLN A 19 -8.52 -0.75 -11.40
N LEU A 20 -8.21 -1.04 -10.11
CA LEU A 20 -7.26 -0.25 -9.32
C LEU A 20 -5.87 -0.19 -10.00
N VAL A 21 -5.35 -1.35 -10.41
CA VAL A 21 -4.04 -1.46 -11.09
C VAL A 21 -4.03 -0.66 -12.39
N CYS A 22 -5.08 -0.78 -13.22
CA CYS A 22 -5.21 -0.01 -14.46
C CYS A 22 -5.25 1.50 -14.21
N GLN A 23 -5.99 1.96 -13.20
CA GLN A 23 -6.10 3.37 -12.85
C GLN A 23 -4.75 3.94 -12.36
N LEU A 24 -4.04 3.21 -11.50
CA LEU A 24 -2.69 3.59 -11.03
C LEU A 24 -1.70 3.67 -12.19
N TYR A 25 -1.68 2.66 -13.07
CA TYR A 25 -0.82 2.66 -14.26
C TYR A 25 -1.12 3.86 -15.17
N SER A 26 -2.40 4.14 -15.43
CA SER A 26 -2.84 5.28 -16.27
C SER A 26 -2.51 6.64 -15.63
N ALA A 27 -2.44 6.70 -14.29
CA ALA A 27 -2.00 7.88 -13.56
C ALA A 27 -0.46 8.03 -13.49
N GLY A 28 0.29 7.16 -14.15
CA GLY A 28 1.73 7.23 -14.27
C GLY A 28 2.51 6.54 -13.14
N PHE A 29 1.87 5.74 -12.30
CA PHE A 29 2.57 4.93 -11.30
C PHE A 29 3.24 3.73 -11.95
N SER A 30 4.43 3.35 -11.44
CA SER A 30 4.91 1.97 -11.55
C SER A 30 4.19 1.13 -10.51
N VAL A 31 3.59 0.01 -10.90
CA VAL A 31 2.82 -0.84 -9.98
C VAL A 31 3.57 -2.14 -9.68
N VAL A 32 3.77 -2.42 -8.40
CA VAL A 32 4.27 -3.71 -7.89
C VAL A 32 3.14 -4.37 -7.12
N LEU A 33 2.68 -5.52 -7.62
CA LEU A 33 1.58 -6.29 -7.04
C LEU A 33 2.16 -7.59 -6.48
N VAL A 34 1.86 -7.91 -5.23
CA VAL A 34 2.30 -9.15 -4.59
C VAL A 34 1.10 -10.04 -4.30
N ASP A 35 0.99 -11.16 -5.01
CA ASP A 35 0.06 -12.23 -4.71
C ASP A 35 0.59 -13.04 -3.51
N ASP A 36 -0.07 -12.94 -2.38
CA ASP A 36 0.32 -13.63 -1.15
C ASP A 36 -0.29 -15.05 -1.08
N GLY A 37 -0.11 -15.82 -2.18
CA GLY A 37 -0.53 -17.22 -2.21
C GLY A 37 -2.03 -17.42 -2.36
N SER A 38 -2.69 -16.66 -3.24
CA SER A 38 -4.15 -16.73 -3.46
C SER A 38 -4.62 -18.02 -4.16
N GLY A 39 -3.70 -18.79 -4.74
CA GLY A 39 -4.00 -20.07 -5.39
C GLY A 39 -4.60 -19.93 -6.80
N GLU A 40 -5.01 -21.07 -7.36
CA GLU A 40 -5.43 -21.18 -8.77
C GLU A 40 -6.66 -20.35 -9.12
N THR A 41 -7.58 -20.18 -8.18
CA THR A 41 -8.83 -19.43 -8.40
C THR A 41 -8.64 -17.96 -8.75
N CYS A 42 -7.55 -17.36 -8.25
CA CYS A 42 -7.24 -15.94 -8.50
C CYS A 42 -6.20 -15.72 -9.61
N LYS A 43 -5.66 -16.80 -10.18
CA LYS A 43 -4.58 -16.75 -11.17
C LYS A 43 -4.91 -15.91 -12.40
N SER A 44 -6.15 -15.97 -12.88
CA SER A 44 -6.63 -15.19 -14.01
C SER A 44 -6.64 -13.67 -13.73
N VAL A 45 -6.97 -13.28 -12.50
CA VAL A 45 -6.99 -11.87 -12.08
C VAL A 45 -5.56 -11.33 -12.08
N PHE A 46 -4.61 -12.02 -11.45
CA PHE A 46 -3.20 -11.60 -11.42
C PHE A 46 -2.58 -11.57 -12.81
N LYS A 47 -2.87 -12.58 -13.65
CA LYS A 47 -2.39 -12.61 -15.04
C LYS A 47 -2.89 -11.40 -15.85
N SER A 48 -4.13 -10.99 -15.63
CA SER A 48 -4.65 -9.78 -16.28
C SER A 48 -3.95 -8.50 -15.83
N CYS A 49 -3.43 -8.47 -14.59
CA CYS A 49 -2.68 -7.36 -14.03
C CYS A 49 -1.23 -7.26 -14.58
N GLU A 50 -0.64 -8.36 -15.09
CA GLU A 50 0.76 -8.38 -15.57
C GLU A 50 1.04 -7.37 -16.68
N LYS A 51 0.02 -6.98 -17.44
CA LYS A 51 0.15 -5.95 -18.48
C LYS A 51 0.44 -4.55 -17.90
N TYR A 52 0.06 -4.31 -16.66
CA TYR A 52 0.08 -2.98 -16.02
C TYR A 52 0.93 -2.94 -14.75
N ALA A 53 1.32 -4.11 -14.23
CA ALA A 53 2.02 -4.25 -12.98
C ALA A 53 3.11 -5.32 -13.05
N LYS A 54 4.17 -5.15 -12.27
CA LYS A 54 5.09 -6.24 -11.93
C LYS A 54 4.42 -7.11 -10.87
N VAL A 55 4.01 -8.32 -11.26
CA VAL A 55 3.39 -9.29 -10.33
C VAL A 55 4.46 -10.20 -9.74
N LEU A 56 4.43 -10.34 -8.41
CA LEU A 56 5.24 -11.27 -7.63
C LEU A 56 4.28 -12.26 -6.96
N CYS A 57 4.62 -13.57 -6.92
CA CYS A 57 3.73 -14.57 -6.34
C CYS A 57 4.44 -15.36 -5.25
N HIS A 58 3.78 -15.52 -4.10
CA HIS A 58 4.15 -16.47 -3.07
C HIS A 58 3.52 -17.84 -3.36
N LYS A 59 4.19 -18.90 -2.91
CA LYS A 59 3.66 -20.27 -3.04
C LYS A 59 2.44 -20.51 -2.14
N GLU A 60 2.43 -19.87 -0.99
CA GLU A 60 1.39 -19.98 0.05
C GLU A 60 1.22 -18.64 0.76
N ASN A 61 0.12 -18.47 1.48
CA ASN A 61 -0.14 -17.26 2.27
C ASN A 61 0.87 -17.13 3.41
N ALA A 62 1.69 -16.10 3.34
CA ALA A 62 2.71 -15.75 4.33
C ALA A 62 2.34 -14.49 5.16
N GLY A 63 1.20 -13.90 4.84
CA GLY A 63 0.65 -12.71 5.49
C GLY A 63 1.08 -11.39 4.87
N LYS A 64 0.22 -10.37 5.00
CA LYS A 64 0.39 -9.04 4.42
C LYS A 64 1.77 -8.41 4.69
N GLY A 65 2.32 -8.60 5.90
CA GLY A 65 3.64 -8.07 6.26
C GLY A 65 4.76 -8.68 5.42
N THR A 66 4.71 -9.98 5.15
CA THR A 66 5.67 -10.69 4.30
C THR A 66 5.52 -10.25 2.85
N ALA A 67 4.29 -10.11 2.35
CA ALA A 67 4.03 -9.61 1.01
C ALA A 67 4.58 -8.18 0.81
N LEU A 68 4.40 -7.29 1.79
CA LEU A 68 5.01 -5.96 1.76
C LEU A 68 6.53 -6.03 1.71
N LYS A 69 7.17 -6.85 2.54
CA LYS A 69 8.64 -7.03 2.53
C LYS A 69 9.14 -7.52 1.17
N THR A 70 8.47 -8.51 0.57
CA THR A 70 8.81 -9.02 -0.77
C THR A 70 8.72 -7.93 -1.82
N GLY A 71 7.65 -7.14 -1.80
CA GLY A 71 7.48 -6.02 -2.73
C GLY A 71 8.51 -4.91 -2.53
N LEU A 72 8.80 -4.53 -1.29
CA LEU A 72 9.81 -3.52 -0.97
C LEU A 72 11.21 -3.95 -1.41
N PHE A 73 11.58 -5.21 -1.18
CA PHE A 73 12.85 -5.75 -1.66
C PHE A 73 12.96 -5.73 -3.19
N GLN A 74 11.87 -6.03 -3.91
CA GLN A 74 11.82 -5.91 -5.37
C GLN A 74 11.96 -4.46 -5.81
N ILE A 75 11.30 -3.52 -5.13
CA ILE A 75 11.36 -2.09 -5.42
C ILE A 75 12.78 -1.59 -5.24
N GLN A 76 13.44 -1.90 -4.12
CA GLN A 76 14.81 -1.50 -3.84
C GLN A 76 15.79 -1.97 -4.92
N LYS A 77 15.60 -3.19 -5.45
CA LYS A 77 16.45 -3.73 -6.53
C LYS A 77 16.25 -3.06 -7.88
N GLN A 78 15.06 -2.55 -8.14
CA GLN A 78 14.65 -2.13 -9.49
C GLN A 78 14.61 -0.61 -9.65
N TYR A 79 14.37 0.13 -8.57
CA TYR A 79 14.14 1.58 -8.60
C TYR A 79 15.19 2.31 -7.77
N GLY A 80 15.46 3.57 -8.13
CA GLY A 80 16.43 4.40 -7.41
C GLY A 80 15.88 4.94 -6.08
N GLU A 81 16.80 5.40 -5.24
CA GLU A 81 16.48 5.96 -3.91
C GLU A 81 15.58 7.21 -3.97
N ASP A 82 15.61 7.97 -5.06
CA ASP A 82 14.76 9.15 -5.28
C ASP A 82 13.29 8.82 -5.58
N SER A 83 12.95 7.53 -5.65
CA SER A 83 11.58 7.10 -5.89
C SER A 83 10.75 7.15 -4.62
N ILE A 84 9.45 7.44 -4.78
CA ILE A 84 8.48 7.45 -3.69
C ILE A 84 7.63 6.18 -3.77
N VAL A 85 7.58 5.43 -2.70
CA VAL A 85 6.71 4.25 -2.57
C VAL A 85 5.42 4.65 -1.88
N VAL A 86 4.29 4.20 -2.42
CA VAL A 86 3.00 4.25 -1.74
C VAL A 86 2.43 2.85 -1.63
N THR A 87 2.06 2.44 -0.41
CA THR A 87 1.33 1.18 -0.18
C THR A 87 -0.17 1.43 -0.25
N LEU A 88 -0.90 0.47 -0.86
CA LEU A 88 -2.37 0.49 -0.93
C LEU A 88 -2.91 -0.90 -0.63
N ASP A 89 -4.14 -0.97 -0.11
CA ASP A 89 -4.88 -2.22 0.00
C ASP A 89 -5.49 -2.63 -1.34
N ALA A 90 -5.67 -3.93 -1.56
CA ALA A 90 -6.18 -4.51 -2.81
C ALA A 90 -7.70 -4.40 -2.96
N ASP A 91 -8.41 -3.85 -1.97
CA ASP A 91 -9.87 -3.78 -1.86
C ASP A 91 -10.53 -2.63 -2.65
N GLY A 92 -9.71 -1.81 -3.31
CA GLY A 92 -10.18 -0.68 -4.12
C GLY A 92 -10.75 0.50 -3.31
N GLN A 93 -10.63 0.51 -1.97
CA GLN A 93 -11.15 1.60 -1.15
C GLN A 93 -10.31 2.89 -1.22
N HIS A 94 -9.07 2.79 -1.69
CA HIS A 94 -8.18 3.94 -1.86
C HIS A 94 -8.32 4.54 -3.25
N ARG A 95 -8.54 5.86 -3.31
CA ARG A 95 -8.59 6.58 -4.58
C ARG A 95 -7.17 6.86 -5.09
N VAL A 96 -7.00 6.84 -6.40
CA VAL A 96 -5.69 7.10 -7.03
C VAL A 96 -5.22 8.54 -6.76
N GLU A 97 -6.17 9.49 -6.70
CA GLU A 97 -5.88 10.89 -6.39
C GLU A 97 -5.30 11.04 -4.96
N ASP A 98 -5.83 10.27 -4.00
CA ASP A 98 -5.33 10.25 -2.62
C ASP A 98 -3.92 9.65 -2.57
N ALA A 99 -3.66 8.57 -3.30
CA ALA A 99 -2.33 8.00 -3.43
C ALA A 99 -1.33 9.01 -4.01
N ALA A 100 -1.71 9.72 -5.07
CA ALA A 100 -0.87 10.77 -5.66
C ALA A 100 -0.64 11.94 -4.69
N ALA A 101 -1.65 12.33 -3.91
CA ALA A 101 -1.53 13.40 -2.93
C ALA A 101 -0.55 13.04 -1.79
N VAL A 102 -0.61 11.81 -1.28
CA VAL A 102 0.30 11.34 -0.23
C VAL A 102 1.73 11.21 -0.78
N CYS A 103 1.91 10.77 -2.05
CA CYS A 103 3.22 10.76 -2.70
C CYS A 103 3.83 12.16 -2.81
N ARG A 104 3.06 13.16 -3.28
CA ARG A 104 3.54 14.56 -3.33
C ARG A 104 3.92 15.09 -1.94
N SER A 105 3.17 14.69 -0.91
CA SER A 105 3.51 15.06 0.46
C SER A 105 4.80 14.39 0.93
N ALA A 106 5.07 13.14 0.53
CA ALA A 106 6.31 12.43 0.84
C ALA A 106 7.52 13.08 0.17
N GLU A 107 7.39 13.54 -1.08
CA GLU A 107 8.44 14.31 -1.77
C GLU A 107 8.85 15.60 -1.03
N GLN A 108 7.87 16.26 -0.40
CA GLN A 108 8.11 17.48 0.37
C GLN A 108 8.65 17.23 1.79
N ASN A 109 8.62 15.98 2.24
CA ASN A 109 9.05 15.57 3.57
C ASN A 109 9.96 14.33 3.51
N PRO A 110 11.17 14.46 2.92
CA PRO A 110 12.09 13.32 2.79
C PRO A 110 12.44 12.73 4.16
N GLY A 111 12.66 11.42 4.19
CA GLY A 111 12.93 10.69 5.42
C GLY A 111 11.73 10.52 6.36
N CYS A 112 10.52 10.87 5.91
CA CYS A 112 9.29 10.71 6.68
C CYS A 112 8.39 9.62 6.11
N LEU A 113 7.77 8.85 7.01
CA LEU A 113 6.65 7.97 6.66
C LEU A 113 5.34 8.76 6.77
N LEU A 114 4.69 9.01 5.65
CA LEU A 114 3.41 9.71 5.55
C LEU A 114 2.26 8.70 5.61
N LEU A 115 1.26 9.00 6.43
CA LEU A 115 0.06 8.18 6.58
C LEU A 115 -1.14 8.91 5.98
N GLY A 116 -1.79 8.31 5.00
CA GLY A 116 -3.05 8.78 4.46
C GLY A 116 -4.18 8.52 5.47
N SER A 117 -4.50 9.51 6.31
CA SER A 117 -5.61 9.37 7.27
C SER A 117 -6.91 9.82 6.63
N ARG A 118 -7.95 8.98 6.68
CA ARG A 118 -9.32 9.43 6.40
C ARG A 118 -9.80 10.24 7.60
N ARG A 119 -10.31 11.45 7.35
CA ARG A 119 -11.18 12.08 8.36
C ARG A 119 -12.39 11.17 8.51
N LEU A 120 -12.54 10.56 9.70
CA LEU A 120 -13.67 9.69 10.00
C LEU A 120 -14.95 10.53 9.90
N GLU A 121 -15.64 10.44 8.77
CA GLU A 121 -17.04 10.86 8.68
C GLU A 121 -17.89 9.96 9.59
N LYS A 122 -18.97 10.52 10.13
CA LYS A 122 -19.77 9.99 11.27
C LYS A 122 -20.36 8.56 11.14
N ASN A 123 -20.06 7.79 10.08
CA ASN A 123 -20.69 6.50 9.77
C ASN A 123 -19.73 5.31 9.78
N VAL A 124 -18.70 5.30 10.61
CA VAL A 124 -17.79 4.15 10.73
C VAL A 124 -18.36 3.16 11.76
N PRO A 125 -18.39 1.82 11.47
CA PRO A 125 -18.88 0.82 12.42
C PRO A 125 -18.14 0.88 13.76
N LEU A 126 -18.88 0.80 14.87
CA LEU A 126 -18.38 0.92 16.26
C LEU A 126 -17.20 -0.03 16.57
N ARG A 127 -17.18 -1.23 15.98
CA ARG A 127 -16.09 -2.21 16.13
C ARG A 127 -14.74 -1.71 15.61
N SER A 128 -14.75 -1.04 14.46
CA SER A 128 -13.55 -0.45 13.84
C SER A 128 -13.06 0.78 14.61
N GLN A 129 -14.01 1.55 15.18
CA GLN A 129 -13.66 2.72 16.02
C GLN A 129 -12.97 2.31 17.32
N PHE A 130 -13.39 1.21 17.95
CA PHE A 130 -12.83 0.76 19.21
C PHE A 130 -11.41 0.21 19.04
N GLY A 131 -11.17 -0.64 18.03
CA GLY A 131 -9.81 -1.15 17.71
C GLY A 131 -8.82 -0.02 17.40
N ASN A 132 -9.24 0.95 16.62
CA ASN A 132 -8.43 2.12 16.27
C ASN A 132 -8.17 3.03 17.49
N ALA A 133 -9.14 3.16 18.41
CA ALA A 133 -8.97 3.95 19.63
C ALA A 133 -7.93 3.34 20.57
N VAL A 134 -8.01 2.02 20.81
CA VAL A 134 -7.04 1.30 21.66
C VAL A 134 -5.62 1.38 21.07
N THR A 135 -5.48 1.12 19.76
CA THR A 135 -4.16 1.17 19.11
C THR A 135 -3.57 2.58 19.13
N ARG A 136 -4.39 3.63 18.93
CA ARG A 136 -3.95 5.03 19.04
C ARG A 136 -3.46 5.39 20.45
N VAL A 137 -4.15 4.91 21.48
CA VAL A 137 -3.76 5.15 22.89
C VAL A 137 -2.44 4.45 23.18
N LEU A 138 -2.31 3.16 22.83
CA LEU A 138 -1.07 2.40 23.01
C LEU A 138 0.10 3.03 22.25
N TYR A 139 -0.10 3.44 21.00
CA TYR A 139 0.93 4.11 20.23
C TYR A 139 1.35 5.46 20.82
N ARG A 140 0.37 6.25 21.31
CA ARG A 140 0.66 7.53 21.99
C ARG A 140 1.47 7.33 23.28
N ILE A 141 1.17 6.28 24.05
CA ILE A 141 1.90 5.95 25.28
C ILE A 141 3.33 5.51 24.94
N SER A 142 3.52 4.69 23.88
CA SER A 142 4.83 4.14 23.52
C SER A 142 5.74 5.13 22.79
N THR A 143 5.17 6.06 21.99
CA THR A 143 5.96 6.97 21.14
C THR A 143 5.84 8.45 21.48
N GLY A 144 4.91 8.82 22.35
CA GLY A 144 4.60 10.22 22.69
C GLY A 144 3.90 11.00 21.55
N ARG A 145 3.69 10.39 20.38
CA ARG A 145 3.12 11.04 19.19
C ARG A 145 1.65 10.71 18.99
N LYS A 146 0.89 11.69 18.50
CA LYS A 146 -0.55 11.55 18.22
C LYS A 146 -0.76 11.12 16.77
N ILE A 147 -1.26 9.89 16.54
CA ILE A 147 -1.67 9.40 15.23
C ILE A 147 -3.19 9.32 15.18
N TYR A 148 -3.79 9.76 14.08
CA TYR A 148 -5.24 9.79 13.89
C TYR A 148 -5.80 8.45 13.40
N ASP A 149 -5.05 7.72 12.56
CA ASP A 149 -5.42 6.41 12.03
C ASP A 149 -4.18 5.52 11.92
N THR A 150 -4.14 4.42 12.67
CA THR A 150 -3.05 3.44 12.66
C THR A 150 -3.32 2.26 11.73
N GLN A 151 -4.56 2.15 11.21
CA GLN A 151 -5.00 1.01 10.40
C GLN A 151 -5.04 1.33 8.90
N THR A 152 -4.67 2.58 8.49
CA THR A 152 -4.67 2.93 7.07
C THR A 152 -3.66 2.08 6.29
N GLY A 153 -4.13 1.49 5.17
CA GLY A 153 -3.26 0.84 4.19
C GLY A 153 -2.50 1.84 3.32
N LEU A 154 -2.96 3.10 3.25
CA LEU A 154 -2.36 4.16 2.45
C LEU A 154 -1.19 4.81 3.19
N ARG A 155 0.03 4.51 2.76
CA ARG A 155 1.27 5.02 3.35
C ARG A 155 2.24 5.37 2.24
N ALA A 156 2.93 6.52 2.34
CA ALA A 156 3.97 6.89 1.38
C ALA A 156 5.26 7.31 2.06
N PHE A 157 6.38 7.00 1.43
CA PHE A 157 7.73 7.29 1.90
C PHE A 157 8.73 7.19 0.73
N ASP A 158 9.89 7.79 0.87
CA ASP A 158 10.96 7.66 -0.10
C ASP A 158 11.69 6.29 0.01
N CYS A 159 12.22 5.80 -1.10
CA CYS A 159 12.90 4.50 -1.15
C CYS A 159 14.12 4.42 -0.21
N SER A 160 14.71 5.52 0.21
CA SER A 160 15.85 5.55 1.13
C SER A 160 15.48 5.00 2.52
N LEU A 161 14.19 5.00 2.88
CA LEU A 161 13.70 4.41 4.13
C LEU A 161 13.52 2.89 4.09
N ILE A 162 13.71 2.25 2.93
CA ILE A 162 13.68 0.79 2.83
C ILE A 162 15.01 0.26 3.40
N PRO A 163 14.99 -0.50 4.52
CA PRO A 163 16.23 -1.01 5.09
C PRO A 163 16.92 -1.98 4.14
N VAL A 164 18.24 -1.87 4.05
CA VAL A 164 19.11 -2.76 3.25
C VAL A 164 19.19 -4.15 3.90
#